data_39fcc756e68c081a239e10d27a5f7ec7
#
_entry.id   39fcc756e68c081a239e10d27a5f7ec7
#
_cell.length_a   1.000
_cell.length_b   1.000
_cell.length_c   1.000
_cell.angle_alpha   90.00
_cell.angle_beta   90.00
_cell.angle_gamma   90.00
#
_symmetry.space_group_name_H-M   'P 1'
#
loop_
_entity.id
_entity.type
_entity.pdbx_description
1 polymer ?
#
loop_
_entity_poly.entity_id
_entity_poly.type
_entity_poly.pdbx_seq_one_letter_code
_entity_poly.pdbx_strand_id
1 'polypeptide(L)'
;MTHEIRAIFDRIAPVYDQLNDWLSLGQHRIWKEMAIKWSNPQPGETFLDLCCGSGDITLGLARRVGATGHVYGVDFSANLLAMAQERSQRKYPYQSTITWVEADVLDLPFDSNQFAGATMGYGLRNVKDIPHSLQELYRVLKPNAKAAILDFHRPENAQLRSFQQWYLDNVVVPIATQLGVKEEYAYISPSLDRFPMGKEQVELAYEVGFASATHYPIANGMMGVLVVSK
;
A
#
# COMPACT_ATOMS: atom_id res chain seq x y z
N MET A 1 -11.42 5.06 7.88
CA MET A 1 -11.46 5.76 6.56
C MET A 1 -12.86 6.38 6.33
N THR A 2 -13.01 7.44 5.51
CA THR A 2 -14.34 8.05 5.26
C THR A 2 -15.13 7.25 4.23
N HIS A 3 -16.47 7.27 4.34
CA HIS A 3 -17.37 6.66 3.34
C HIS A 3 -17.10 7.14 1.91
N GLU A 4 -16.65 8.38 1.74
CA GLU A 4 -16.29 8.97 0.45
C GLU A 4 -15.08 8.27 -0.20
N ILE A 5 -14.02 8.02 0.59
CA ILE A 5 -12.82 7.32 0.10
C ILE A 5 -13.15 5.89 -0.29
N ARG A 6 -14.01 5.19 0.47
CA ARG A 6 -14.49 3.85 0.12
C ARG A 6 -15.21 3.85 -1.23
N ALA A 7 -16.16 4.78 -1.43
CA ALA A 7 -16.90 4.89 -2.68
C ALA A 7 -15.99 5.19 -3.90
N ILE A 8 -14.91 5.97 -3.69
CA ILE A 8 -13.88 6.22 -4.71
C ILE A 8 -13.23 4.90 -5.12
N PHE A 9 -12.69 4.14 -4.19
CA PHE A 9 -11.97 2.89 -4.48
C PHE A 9 -12.88 1.81 -5.06
N ASP A 10 -14.13 1.71 -4.62
CA ASP A 10 -15.12 0.79 -5.18
C ASP A 10 -15.41 1.08 -6.67
N ARG A 11 -15.41 2.36 -7.08
CA ARG A 11 -15.64 2.75 -8.48
C ARG A 11 -14.45 2.48 -9.39
N ILE A 12 -13.22 2.71 -8.92
CA ILE A 12 -12.02 2.51 -9.76
C ILE A 12 -11.59 1.06 -9.86
N ALA A 13 -12.09 0.18 -8.99
CA ALA A 13 -11.66 -1.22 -8.93
C ALA A 13 -11.54 -1.88 -10.32
N PRO A 14 -12.50 -1.76 -11.27
CA PRO A 14 -12.41 -2.43 -12.57
C PRO A 14 -11.28 -1.96 -13.48
N VAL A 15 -10.80 -0.72 -13.30
CA VAL A 15 -9.80 -0.08 -14.18
C VAL A 15 -8.48 0.22 -13.45
N TYR A 16 -8.44 0.00 -12.14
CA TYR A 16 -7.34 0.39 -11.27
C TYR A 16 -5.98 -0.15 -11.72
N ASP A 17 -5.89 -1.44 -11.98
CA ASP A 17 -4.63 -2.07 -12.39
C ASP A 17 -4.17 -1.58 -13.76
N GLN A 18 -5.09 -1.44 -14.72
CA GLN A 18 -4.78 -0.99 -16.08
C GLN A 18 -4.30 0.47 -16.09
N LEU A 19 -4.93 1.32 -15.28
CA LEU A 19 -4.51 2.71 -15.13
C LEU A 19 -3.14 2.81 -14.48
N ASN A 20 -2.89 2.05 -13.42
CA ASN A 20 -1.56 2.02 -12.79
C ASN A 20 -0.48 1.53 -13.76
N ASP A 21 -0.76 0.54 -14.60
CA ASP A 21 0.15 0.09 -15.64
C ASP A 21 0.49 1.22 -16.63
N TRP A 22 -0.50 1.91 -17.14
CA TRP A 22 -0.29 2.98 -18.12
C TRP A 22 0.40 4.21 -17.52
N LEU A 23 -0.08 4.67 -16.36
CA LEU A 23 0.42 5.88 -15.73
C LEU A 23 1.82 5.74 -15.14
N SER A 24 2.22 4.53 -14.76
CA SER A 24 3.58 4.26 -14.27
C SER A 24 4.51 3.64 -15.34
N LEU A 25 4.02 3.43 -16.57
CA LEU A 25 4.70 2.67 -17.61
C LEU A 25 5.16 1.29 -17.08
N GLY A 26 4.32 0.64 -16.26
CA GLY A 26 4.60 -0.64 -15.62
C GLY A 26 5.59 -0.58 -14.44
N GLN A 27 6.17 0.57 -14.11
CA GLN A 27 7.16 0.69 -13.03
C GLN A 27 6.57 0.39 -11.64
N HIS A 28 5.27 0.58 -11.42
CA HIS A 28 4.61 0.24 -10.15
C HIS A 28 4.84 -1.22 -9.75
N ARG A 29 5.02 -2.13 -10.71
CA ARG A 29 5.34 -3.55 -10.43
C ARG A 29 6.71 -3.70 -9.78
N ILE A 30 7.71 -2.93 -10.25
CA ILE A 30 9.05 -2.91 -9.68
C ILE A 30 9.01 -2.36 -8.26
N TRP A 31 8.27 -1.27 -8.03
CA TRP A 31 8.15 -0.65 -6.71
C TRP A 31 7.44 -1.57 -5.71
N LYS A 32 6.38 -2.27 -6.13
CA LYS A 32 5.71 -3.30 -5.31
C LYS A 32 6.67 -4.45 -4.94
N GLU A 33 7.46 -4.95 -5.89
CA GLU A 33 8.48 -5.97 -5.62
C GLU A 33 9.58 -5.46 -4.68
N MET A 34 9.96 -4.18 -4.73
CA MET A 34 10.88 -3.58 -3.77
C MET A 34 10.27 -3.56 -2.36
N ALA A 35 9.01 -3.17 -2.19
CA ALA A 35 8.33 -3.19 -0.91
C ALA A 35 8.27 -4.62 -0.33
N ILE A 36 7.90 -5.61 -1.15
CA ILE A 36 7.92 -7.02 -0.76
C ILE A 36 9.33 -7.44 -0.29
N LYS A 37 10.36 -7.13 -1.07
CA LYS A 37 11.74 -7.49 -0.73
C LYS A 37 12.20 -6.84 0.58
N TRP A 38 11.85 -5.58 0.82
CA TRP A 38 12.29 -4.85 2.00
C TRP A 38 11.51 -5.22 3.26
N SER A 39 10.28 -5.76 3.13
CA SER A 39 9.58 -6.38 4.27
C SER A 39 10.17 -7.74 4.68
N ASN A 40 11.07 -8.31 3.84
CA ASN A 40 11.89 -9.50 4.11
C ASN A 40 11.09 -10.79 4.41
N PRO A 41 10.11 -11.19 3.57
CA PRO A 41 9.32 -12.41 3.80
C PRO A 41 10.19 -13.67 3.66
N GLN A 42 10.07 -14.59 4.65
CA GLN A 42 10.73 -15.87 4.61
C GLN A 42 9.73 -17.01 4.40
N PRO A 43 10.14 -18.13 3.79
CA PRO A 43 9.29 -19.31 3.64
C PRO A 43 8.73 -19.79 4.98
N GLY A 44 7.43 -20.11 5.03
CA GLY A 44 6.73 -20.59 6.19
C GLY A 44 6.21 -19.52 7.15
N GLU A 45 6.49 -18.23 6.89
CA GLU A 45 6.05 -17.14 7.75
C GLU A 45 4.60 -16.70 7.50
N THR A 46 4.01 -16.05 8.51
CA THR A 46 2.72 -15.38 8.41
C THR A 46 2.92 -13.87 8.20
N PHE A 47 2.41 -13.36 7.09
CA PHE A 47 2.55 -11.96 6.65
C PHE A 47 1.21 -11.23 6.57
N LEU A 48 1.28 -9.90 6.64
CA LEU A 48 0.14 -9.00 6.54
C LEU A 48 0.35 -8.03 5.35
N ASP A 49 -0.68 -7.86 4.51
CA ASP A 49 -0.72 -6.84 3.47
C ASP A 49 -1.90 -5.91 3.74
N LEU A 50 -1.60 -4.68 4.17
CA LEU A 50 -2.58 -3.65 4.51
C LEU A 50 -2.93 -2.81 3.27
N CYS A 51 -4.20 -2.44 3.16
CA CYS A 51 -4.72 -1.75 1.97
C CYS A 51 -4.40 -2.54 0.70
N CYS A 52 -4.67 -3.85 0.75
CA CYS A 52 -4.20 -4.80 -0.27
C CYS A 52 -4.85 -4.62 -1.64
N GLY A 53 -5.97 -3.89 -1.73
CA GLY A 53 -6.68 -3.60 -2.97
C GLY A 53 -7.01 -4.87 -3.76
N SER A 54 -6.66 -4.92 -5.02
CA SER A 54 -6.83 -6.08 -5.93
C SER A 54 -5.83 -7.22 -5.69
N GLY A 55 -5.00 -7.15 -4.62
CA GLY A 55 -4.17 -8.25 -4.13
C GLY A 55 -2.80 -8.43 -4.79
N ASP A 56 -2.28 -7.46 -5.52
CA ASP A 56 -0.99 -7.59 -6.22
C ASP A 56 0.17 -7.91 -5.28
N ILE A 57 0.31 -7.14 -4.19
CA ILE A 57 1.36 -7.34 -3.19
C ILE A 57 1.10 -8.61 -2.41
N THR A 58 -0.16 -8.85 -1.99
CA THR A 58 -0.57 -10.09 -1.30
C THR A 58 -0.16 -11.35 -2.07
N LEU A 59 -0.43 -11.39 -3.39
CA LEU A 59 -0.02 -12.50 -4.26
C LEU A 59 1.50 -12.62 -4.41
N GLY A 60 2.21 -11.49 -4.39
CA GLY A 60 3.66 -11.45 -4.36
C GLY A 60 4.25 -12.04 -3.07
N LEU A 61 3.69 -11.66 -1.93
CA LEU A 61 4.03 -12.19 -0.60
C LEU A 61 3.76 -13.70 -0.50
N ALA A 62 2.57 -14.15 -0.96
CA ALA A 62 2.20 -15.56 -0.94
C ALA A 62 3.21 -16.45 -1.70
N ARG A 63 3.75 -15.96 -2.81
CA ARG A 63 4.84 -16.65 -3.53
C ARG A 63 6.13 -16.75 -2.71
N ARG A 64 6.44 -15.73 -1.89
CA ARG A 64 7.67 -15.69 -1.09
C ARG A 64 7.58 -16.56 0.16
N VAL A 65 6.44 -16.51 0.87
CA VAL A 65 6.23 -17.34 2.06
C VAL A 65 5.97 -18.81 1.72
N GLY A 66 5.56 -19.09 0.49
CA GLY A 66 5.38 -20.46 -0.02
C GLY A 66 4.21 -21.22 0.59
N ALA A 67 4.14 -22.54 0.33
CA ALA A 67 2.99 -23.38 0.68
C ALA A 67 2.79 -23.59 2.20
N THR A 68 3.82 -23.39 3.00
CA THR A 68 3.78 -23.53 4.48
C THR A 68 3.58 -22.20 5.20
N GLY A 69 3.66 -21.06 4.47
CA GLY A 69 3.40 -19.74 5.00
C GLY A 69 1.94 -19.31 4.81
N HIS A 70 1.59 -18.14 5.33
CA HIS A 70 0.25 -17.59 5.22
C HIS A 70 0.28 -16.06 5.04
N VAL A 71 -0.63 -15.51 4.23
CA VAL A 71 -0.74 -14.06 4.03
C VAL A 71 -2.18 -13.61 4.31
N TYR A 72 -2.31 -12.57 5.11
CA TYR A 72 -3.57 -11.87 5.31
C TYR A 72 -3.58 -10.61 4.46
N GLY A 73 -4.49 -10.54 3.49
CA GLY A 73 -4.75 -9.33 2.71
C GLY A 73 -5.91 -8.56 3.33
N VAL A 74 -5.66 -7.35 3.79
CA VAL A 74 -6.65 -6.51 4.48
C VAL A 74 -6.98 -5.30 3.62
N ASP A 75 -8.27 -5.09 3.38
CA ASP A 75 -8.77 -3.86 2.76
C ASP A 75 -10.14 -3.51 3.35
N PHE A 76 -10.50 -2.24 3.30
CA PHE A 76 -11.81 -1.78 3.75
C PHE A 76 -12.90 -1.90 2.67
N SER A 77 -12.51 -2.14 1.42
CA SER A 77 -13.41 -2.31 0.26
C SER A 77 -13.68 -3.78 0.00
N ALA A 78 -14.92 -4.23 0.29
CA ALA A 78 -15.38 -5.57 -0.04
C ALA A 78 -15.28 -5.87 -1.53
N ASN A 79 -15.48 -4.87 -2.40
CA ASN A 79 -15.39 -5.01 -3.85
C ASN A 79 -13.97 -5.32 -4.32
N LEU A 80 -12.96 -4.61 -3.77
CA LEU A 80 -11.56 -4.90 -4.07
C LEU A 80 -11.14 -6.27 -3.56
N LEU A 81 -11.59 -6.67 -2.37
CA LEU A 81 -11.32 -7.99 -1.81
C LEU A 81 -11.95 -9.12 -2.66
N ALA A 82 -13.17 -8.93 -3.16
CA ALA A 82 -13.80 -9.89 -4.07
C ALA A 82 -12.97 -10.08 -5.35
N MET A 83 -12.49 -8.98 -5.96
CA MET A 83 -11.61 -9.02 -7.12
C MET A 83 -10.28 -9.71 -6.80
N ALA A 84 -9.67 -9.41 -5.65
CA ALA A 84 -8.44 -10.04 -5.19
C ALA A 84 -8.61 -11.54 -5.01
N GLN A 85 -9.71 -11.97 -4.42
CA GLN A 85 -10.06 -13.37 -4.24
C GLN A 85 -10.26 -14.10 -5.57
N GLU A 86 -11.02 -13.54 -6.51
CA GLU A 86 -11.21 -14.11 -7.85
C GLU A 86 -9.87 -14.23 -8.59
N ARG A 87 -9.04 -13.20 -8.51
CA ARG A 87 -7.71 -13.19 -9.13
C ARG A 87 -6.77 -14.24 -8.52
N SER A 88 -6.82 -14.42 -7.19
CA SER A 88 -6.02 -15.45 -6.52
C SER A 88 -6.40 -16.85 -6.96
N GLN A 89 -7.68 -17.15 -7.10
CA GLN A 89 -8.19 -18.43 -7.57
C GLN A 89 -7.76 -18.75 -9.01
N ARG A 90 -7.75 -17.75 -9.90
CA ARG A 90 -7.33 -17.92 -11.30
C ARG A 90 -5.82 -18.15 -11.44
N LYS A 91 -4.99 -17.42 -10.66
CA LYS A 91 -3.54 -17.46 -10.79
C LYS A 91 -2.88 -18.56 -9.95
N TYR A 92 -3.51 -18.95 -8.84
CA TYR A 92 -2.94 -19.85 -7.83
C TYR A 92 -3.99 -20.79 -7.25
N PRO A 93 -4.63 -21.68 -8.06
CA PRO A 93 -5.77 -22.49 -7.63
C PRO A 93 -5.44 -23.50 -6.52
N TYR A 94 -4.15 -23.73 -6.22
CA TYR A 94 -3.68 -24.70 -5.22
C TYR A 94 -3.10 -24.05 -3.96
N GLN A 95 -3.08 -22.70 -3.85
CA GLN A 95 -2.52 -22.01 -2.68
C GLN A 95 -3.61 -21.55 -1.72
N SER A 96 -3.93 -22.40 -0.74
CA SER A 96 -4.81 -22.05 0.40
C SER A 96 -4.10 -21.15 1.44
N THR A 97 -3.10 -20.37 1.03
CA THR A 97 -2.23 -19.60 1.94
C THR A 97 -2.63 -18.13 2.06
N ILE A 98 -3.79 -17.73 1.54
CA ILE A 98 -4.26 -16.34 1.60
C ILE A 98 -5.62 -16.28 2.28
N THR A 99 -5.74 -15.38 3.25
CA THR A 99 -7.01 -14.98 3.86
C THR A 99 -7.28 -13.52 3.56
N TRP A 100 -8.47 -13.24 3.00
CA TRP A 100 -8.92 -11.88 2.73
C TRP A 100 -9.81 -11.39 3.87
N VAL A 101 -9.52 -10.20 4.41
CA VAL A 101 -10.19 -9.65 5.59
C VAL A 101 -10.68 -8.23 5.30
N GLU A 102 -11.97 -7.98 5.44
CA GLU A 102 -12.52 -6.63 5.40
C GLU A 102 -12.33 -5.97 6.77
N ALA A 103 -11.44 -4.95 6.84
CA ALA A 103 -11.19 -4.20 8.06
C ALA A 103 -10.62 -2.80 7.77
N ASP A 104 -10.75 -1.90 8.75
CA ASP A 104 -10.04 -0.61 8.76
C ASP A 104 -8.63 -0.80 9.36
N VAL A 105 -7.63 -0.19 8.74
CA VAL A 105 -6.25 -0.18 9.26
C VAL A 105 -6.09 0.53 10.60
N LEU A 106 -7.12 1.26 11.03
CA LEU A 106 -7.21 1.89 12.34
C LEU A 106 -7.76 0.97 13.44
N ASP A 107 -8.28 -0.20 13.08
CA ASP A 107 -8.83 -1.19 14.03
C ASP A 107 -8.67 -2.60 13.44
N LEU A 108 -7.47 -3.14 13.53
CA LEU A 108 -7.13 -4.42 12.93
C LEU A 108 -7.64 -5.58 13.79
N PRO A 109 -8.44 -6.53 13.23
CA PRO A 109 -9.03 -7.65 13.97
C PRO A 109 -8.01 -8.79 14.21
N PHE A 110 -6.81 -8.43 14.67
CA PHE A 110 -5.72 -9.38 14.91
C PHE A 110 -5.12 -9.19 16.30
N ASP A 111 -4.55 -10.27 16.81
CA ASP A 111 -3.82 -10.23 18.07
C ASP A 111 -2.48 -9.48 17.92
N SER A 112 -1.99 -8.96 19.06
CA SER A 112 -0.65 -8.39 19.12
C SER A 112 0.41 -9.43 18.82
N ASN A 113 1.49 -9.03 18.13
CA ASN A 113 2.64 -9.90 17.81
C ASN A 113 2.28 -11.14 16.97
N GLN A 114 1.37 -11.01 16.03
CA GLN A 114 0.91 -12.09 15.18
C GLN A 114 1.76 -12.28 13.91
N PHE A 115 2.23 -11.18 13.28
CA PHE A 115 2.83 -11.22 11.96
C PHE A 115 4.35 -11.11 11.98
N ALA A 116 5.02 -11.92 11.14
CA ALA A 116 6.47 -11.90 10.94
C ALA A 116 6.93 -10.69 10.10
N GLY A 117 6.02 -10.09 9.37
CA GLY A 117 6.25 -8.87 8.63
C GLY A 117 4.99 -8.35 7.96
N ALA A 118 5.05 -7.13 7.42
CA ALA A 118 3.91 -6.53 6.75
C ALA A 118 4.32 -5.67 5.53
N THR A 119 3.34 -5.44 4.66
CA THR A 119 3.40 -4.45 3.58
C THR A 119 2.16 -3.56 3.61
N MET A 120 2.30 -2.35 3.05
CA MET A 120 1.19 -1.47 2.70
C MET A 120 1.55 -0.77 1.39
N GLY A 121 0.71 -0.89 0.37
CA GLY A 121 0.95 -0.26 -0.92
C GLY A 121 -0.12 0.77 -1.26
N TYR A 122 0.28 2.04 -1.45
CA TYR A 122 -0.59 3.16 -1.88
C TYR A 122 -1.76 3.47 -0.93
N GLY A 123 -1.67 3.04 0.32
CA GLY A 123 -2.74 3.16 1.30
C GLY A 123 -2.54 4.28 2.32
N LEU A 124 -1.30 4.47 2.82
CA LEU A 124 -1.03 5.31 3.99
C LEU A 124 -1.46 6.77 3.81
N ARG A 125 -1.28 7.36 2.62
CA ARG A 125 -1.68 8.74 2.33
C ARG A 125 -3.20 8.97 2.43
N ASN A 126 -3.99 7.90 2.34
CA ASN A 126 -5.46 7.94 2.39
C ASN A 126 -6.00 7.65 3.80
N VAL A 127 -5.13 7.29 4.73
CA VAL A 127 -5.50 7.01 6.11
C VAL A 127 -5.79 8.33 6.84
N LYS A 128 -6.88 8.37 7.61
CA LYS A 128 -7.31 9.57 8.33
C LYS A 128 -6.38 9.92 9.50
N ASP A 129 -5.85 8.90 10.16
CA ASP A 129 -4.98 9.01 11.33
C ASP A 129 -3.75 8.12 11.11
N ILE A 130 -2.70 8.71 10.52
CA ILE A 130 -1.46 8.00 10.18
C ILE A 130 -0.77 7.48 11.46
N PRO A 131 -0.57 8.28 12.54
CA PRO A 131 -0.01 7.78 13.78
C PRO A 131 -0.73 6.55 14.32
N HIS A 132 -2.06 6.58 14.34
CA HIS A 132 -2.86 5.46 14.85
C HIS A 132 -2.70 4.21 13.98
N SER A 133 -2.68 4.35 12.64
CA SER A 133 -2.45 3.21 11.75
C SER A 133 -1.06 2.60 11.92
N LEU A 134 -0.04 3.42 12.18
CA LEU A 134 1.31 2.93 12.52
C LEU A 134 1.34 2.24 13.87
N GLN A 135 0.54 2.68 14.87
CA GLN A 135 0.39 2.01 16.17
C GLN A 135 -0.24 0.62 16.00
N GLU A 136 -1.31 0.51 15.21
CA GLU A 136 -1.93 -0.77 14.90
C GLU A 136 -0.98 -1.71 14.16
N LEU A 137 -0.25 -1.20 13.16
CA LEU A 137 0.79 -1.95 12.48
C LEU A 137 1.86 -2.43 13.49
N TYR A 138 2.36 -1.54 14.35
CA TYR A 138 3.31 -1.89 15.41
C TYR A 138 2.76 -2.97 16.34
N ARG A 139 1.51 -2.84 16.77
CA ARG A 139 0.86 -3.77 17.69
C ARG A 139 0.86 -5.21 17.15
N VAL A 140 0.46 -5.36 15.88
CA VAL A 140 0.27 -6.69 15.26
C VAL A 140 1.57 -7.35 14.80
N LEU A 141 2.66 -6.59 14.63
CA LEU A 141 3.96 -7.12 14.26
C LEU A 141 4.64 -7.84 15.43
N LYS A 142 5.31 -8.95 15.15
CA LYS A 142 6.21 -9.64 16.11
C LYS A 142 7.45 -8.78 16.41
N PRO A 143 8.10 -8.98 17.57
CA PRO A 143 9.43 -8.40 17.81
C PRO A 143 10.41 -8.74 16.68
N ASN A 144 11.20 -7.76 16.25
CA ASN A 144 12.15 -7.81 15.12
C ASN A 144 11.49 -7.97 13.73
N ALA A 145 10.17 -7.95 13.61
CA ALA A 145 9.47 -7.96 12.34
C ALA A 145 9.68 -6.65 11.57
N LYS A 146 9.68 -6.74 10.24
CA LYS A 146 9.81 -5.59 9.35
C LYS A 146 8.51 -5.30 8.63
N ALA A 147 8.23 -4.01 8.42
CA ALA A 147 7.19 -3.60 7.49
C ALA A 147 7.74 -2.63 6.44
N ALA A 148 7.18 -2.69 5.24
CA ALA A 148 7.52 -1.80 4.13
C ALA A 148 6.25 -1.13 3.60
N ILE A 149 6.21 0.21 3.64
CA ILE A 149 5.08 1.02 3.25
C ILE A 149 5.46 1.83 2.01
N LEU A 150 4.88 1.46 0.88
CA LEU A 150 5.09 2.12 -0.42
C LEU A 150 3.96 3.11 -0.67
N ASP A 151 4.30 4.37 -0.96
CA ASP A 151 3.29 5.35 -1.37
C ASP A 151 3.86 6.43 -2.30
N PHE A 152 2.95 7.23 -2.87
CA PHE A 152 3.31 8.44 -3.60
C PHE A 152 3.91 9.47 -2.65
N HIS A 153 4.87 10.23 -3.18
CA HIS A 153 5.52 11.32 -2.46
C HIS A 153 5.64 12.58 -3.31
N ARG A 154 5.88 13.69 -2.65
CA ARG A 154 6.27 14.95 -3.31
C ARG A 154 7.79 15.03 -3.35
N PRO A 155 8.40 15.24 -4.54
CA PRO A 155 9.84 15.48 -4.62
C PRO A 155 10.25 16.71 -3.81
N GLU A 156 11.41 16.66 -3.17
CA GLU A 156 12.00 17.83 -2.50
C GLU A 156 12.41 18.90 -3.52
N ASN A 157 12.86 18.48 -4.70
CA ASN A 157 13.23 19.37 -5.78
C ASN A 157 12.01 20.08 -6.37
N ALA A 158 12.01 21.41 -6.38
CA ALA A 158 10.88 22.23 -6.83
C ALA A 158 10.54 22.01 -8.32
N GLN A 159 11.53 21.77 -9.18
CA GLN A 159 11.28 21.54 -10.61
C GLN A 159 10.61 20.18 -10.85
N LEU A 160 11.06 19.14 -10.14
CA LEU A 160 10.43 17.83 -10.20
C LEU A 160 9.02 17.85 -9.61
N ARG A 161 8.78 18.64 -8.56
CA ARG A 161 7.44 18.85 -8.00
C ARG A 161 6.50 19.53 -8.99
N SER A 162 6.97 20.58 -9.66
CA SER A 162 6.19 21.26 -10.72
C SER A 162 5.91 20.32 -11.89
N PHE A 163 6.88 19.48 -12.27
CA PHE A 163 6.69 18.46 -13.30
C PHE A 163 5.67 17.40 -12.88
N GLN A 164 5.74 16.90 -11.63
CA GLN A 164 4.77 15.94 -11.10
C GLN A 164 3.35 16.52 -11.13
N GLN A 165 3.18 17.77 -10.68
CA GLN A 165 1.88 18.44 -10.72
C GLN A 165 1.38 18.62 -12.16
N TRP A 166 2.24 19.09 -13.05
CA TRP A 166 1.90 19.22 -14.48
C TRP A 166 1.48 17.87 -15.08
N TYR A 167 2.20 16.79 -14.78
CA TYR A 167 1.88 15.44 -15.26
C TYR A 167 0.53 14.95 -14.73
N LEU A 168 0.26 15.15 -13.45
CA LEU A 168 -1.05 14.81 -12.87
C LEU A 168 -2.19 15.56 -13.55
N ASP A 169 -2.05 16.87 -13.74
CA ASP A 169 -3.10 17.72 -14.26
C ASP A 169 -3.33 17.55 -15.78
N ASN A 170 -2.26 17.33 -16.55
CA ASN A 170 -2.31 17.34 -18.01
C ASN A 170 -2.28 15.96 -18.67
N VAL A 171 -1.91 14.91 -17.93
CA VAL A 171 -1.84 13.54 -18.46
C VAL A 171 -2.78 12.63 -17.68
N VAL A 172 -2.59 12.54 -16.35
CA VAL A 172 -3.30 11.56 -15.50
C VAL A 172 -4.79 11.85 -15.42
N VAL A 173 -5.16 13.09 -15.02
CA VAL A 173 -6.56 13.48 -14.84
C VAL A 173 -7.34 13.47 -16.17
N PRO A 174 -6.83 13.95 -17.33
CA PRO A 174 -7.51 13.82 -18.61
C PRO A 174 -7.77 12.36 -19.02
N ILE A 175 -6.79 11.46 -18.87
CA ILE A 175 -6.97 10.03 -19.17
C ILE A 175 -8.02 9.42 -18.23
N ALA A 176 -7.94 9.71 -16.93
CA ALA A 176 -8.92 9.26 -15.94
C ALA A 176 -10.34 9.78 -16.26
N THR A 177 -10.45 11.01 -16.78
CA THR A 177 -11.72 11.61 -17.21
C THR A 177 -12.36 10.81 -18.35
N GLN A 178 -11.58 10.38 -19.34
CA GLN A 178 -12.08 9.57 -20.46
C GLN A 178 -12.57 8.19 -19.99
N LEU A 179 -12.02 7.69 -18.90
CA LEU A 179 -12.39 6.40 -18.30
C LEU A 179 -13.49 6.52 -17.22
N GLY A 180 -14.02 7.73 -16.99
CA GLY A 180 -15.09 7.98 -16.04
C GLY A 180 -14.66 7.97 -14.57
N VAL A 181 -13.35 8.08 -14.29
CA VAL A 181 -12.75 8.02 -12.93
C VAL A 181 -11.94 9.28 -12.60
N LYS A 182 -12.42 10.45 -13.06
CA LYS A 182 -11.75 11.75 -12.90
C LYS A 182 -11.54 12.13 -11.44
N GLU A 183 -12.58 11.98 -10.62
CA GLU A 183 -12.59 12.44 -9.22
C GLU A 183 -11.55 11.70 -8.40
N GLU A 184 -11.39 10.41 -8.65
CA GLU A 184 -10.47 9.52 -7.98
C GLU A 184 -9.01 9.88 -8.22
N TYR A 185 -8.70 10.31 -9.44
CA TYR A 185 -7.33 10.71 -9.81
C TYR A 185 -7.05 12.19 -9.50
N ALA A 186 -8.06 13.05 -9.55
CA ALA A 186 -7.96 14.42 -9.06
C ALA A 186 -7.70 14.49 -7.54
N TYR A 187 -8.10 13.45 -6.79
CA TYR A 187 -7.82 13.33 -5.35
C TYR A 187 -6.34 13.08 -5.02
N ILE A 188 -5.52 12.62 -5.98
CA ILE A 188 -4.09 12.33 -5.72
C ILE A 188 -3.38 13.59 -5.23
N SER A 189 -3.51 14.72 -5.93
CA SER A 189 -2.82 15.97 -5.57
C SER A 189 -3.16 16.47 -4.17
N PRO A 190 -4.44 16.65 -3.76
CA PRO A 190 -4.79 17.00 -2.39
C PRO A 190 -4.34 15.99 -1.32
N SER A 191 -4.29 14.69 -1.67
CA SER A 191 -3.79 13.68 -0.73
C SER A 191 -2.28 13.81 -0.49
N LEU A 192 -1.52 14.11 -1.55
CA LEU A 192 -0.08 14.37 -1.45
C LEU A 192 0.24 15.62 -0.64
N ASP A 193 -0.60 16.67 -0.71
CA ASP A 193 -0.38 17.91 0.03
C ASP A 193 -0.49 17.74 1.55
N ARG A 194 -1.27 16.77 1.99
CA ARG A 194 -1.46 16.44 3.41
C ARG A 194 -0.54 15.33 3.90
N PHE A 195 0.10 14.60 2.97
CA PHE A 195 0.90 13.45 3.32
C PHE A 195 2.25 13.86 3.91
N PRO A 196 2.65 13.34 5.08
CA PRO A 196 3.92 13.66 5.70
C PRO A 196 5.09 13.37 4.76
N MET A 197 6.10 14.24 4.77
CA MET A 197 7.36 14.00 4.05
C MET A 197 8.12 12.84 4.66
N GLY A 198 9.06 12.25 3.92
CA GLY A 198 9.77 11.06 4.37
C GLY A 198 10.43 11.19 5.75
N LYS A 199 10.98 12.38 6.10
CA LYS A 199 11.54 12.64 7.43
C LYS A 199 10.47 12.60 8.52
N GLU A 200 9.35 13.25 8.28
CA GLU A 200 8.21 13.27 9.22
C GLU A 200 7.65 11.86 9.43
N GLN A 201 7.59 11.03 8.36
CA GLN A 201 7.17 9.62 8.49
C GLN A 201 8.14 8.82 9.36
N VAL A 202 9.44 9.06 9.25
CA VAL A 202 10.46 8.42 10.11
C VAL A 202 10.29 8.85 11.56
N GLU A 203 10.05 10.15 11.82
CA GLU A 203 9.78 10.68 13.16
C GLU A 203 8.53 10.04 13.76
N LEU A 204 7.42 10.00 13.03
CA LEU A 204 6.17 9.34 13.45
C LEU A 204 6.38 7.85 13.79
N ALA A 205 7.18 7.14 12.99
CA ALA A 205 7.49 5.74 13.26
C ALA A 205 8.26 5.57 14.58
N TYR A 206 9.23 6.42 14.87
CA TYR A 206 9.93 6.40 16.16
C TYR A 206 9.03 6.78 17.34
N GLU A 207 8.15 7.76 17.18
CA GLU A 207 7.16 8.13 18.22
C GLU A 207 6.21 6.99 18.56
N VAL A 208 5.84 6.16 17.59
CA VAL A 208 5.05 4.94 17.78
C VAL A 208 5.80 3.85 18.55
N GLY A 209 7.13 3.84 18.48
CA GLY A 209 7.98 2.88 19.19
C GLY A 209 8.75 1.90 18.29
N PHE A 210 8.76 2.08 16.96
CA PHE A 210 9.61 1.26 16.09
C PHE A 210 11.09 1.44 16.45
N ALA A 211 11.83 0.34 16.51
CA ALA A 211 13.26 0.33 16.85
C ALA A 211 14.12 0.92 15.72
N SER A 212 13.65 0.81 14.47
CA SER A 212 14.29 1.48 13.34
C SER A 212 13.25 1.93 12.31
N ALA A 213 13.53 3.06 11.66
CA ALA A 213 12.74 3.59 10.55
C ALA A 213 13.66 4.24 9.53
N THR A 214 13.47 3.92 8.26
CA THR A 214 14.21 4.53 7.15
C THR A 214 13.27 4.78 5.99
N HIS A 215 13.28 5.99 5.46
CA HIS A 215 12.53 6.33 4.26
C HIS A 215 13.45 6.35 3.04
N TYR A 216 13.13 5.56 2.02
CA TYR A 216 13.85 5.45 0.77
C TYR A 216 13.07 6.17 -0.34
N PRO A 217 13.52 7.36 -0.79
CA PRO A 217 12.93 8.00 -1.97
C PRO A 217 13.30 7.20 -3.22
N ILE A 218 12.30 6.91 -4.05
CA ILE A 218 12.44 6.24 -5.35
C ILE A 218 11.77 7.08 -6.44
N ALA A 219 12.02 6.78 -7.72
CA ALA A 219 11.50 7.54 -8.85
C ALA A 219 11.75 9.07 -8.68
N ASN A 220 13.00 9.46 -8.36
CA ASN A 220 13.38 10.86 -8.10
C ASN A 220 12.54 11.55 -7.00
N GLY A 221 12.07 10.80 -6.02
CA GLY A 221 11.27 11.30 -4.90
C GLY A 221 9.78 11.44 -5.19
N MET A 222 9.30 11.04 -6.37
CA MET A 222 7.86 10.96 -6.66
C MET A 222 7.17 9.79 -5.94
N MET A 223 7.96 8.83 -5.51
CA MET A 223 7.55 7.67 -4.74
C MET A 223 8.49 7.50 -3.56
N GLY A 224 8.03 6.81 -2.52
CA GLY A 224 8.86 6.46 -1.38
C GLY A 224 8.46 5.15 -0.75
N VAL A 225 9.41 4.53 -0.06
CA VAL A 225 9.15 3.37 0.79
C VAL A 225 9.68 3.64 2.19
N LEU A 226 8.77 3.70 3.16
CA LEU A 226 9.12 3.70 4.57
C LEU A 226 9.31 2.25 5.01
N VAL A 227 10.50 1.91 5.49
CA VAL A 227 10.83 0.60 6.06
C VAL A 227 11.02 0.77 7.56
N VAL A 228 10.27 0.01 8.33
CA VAL A 228 10.29 0.04 9.80
C VAL A 228 10.59 -1.35 10.38
N SER A 229 11.17 -1.40 11.57
CA SER A 229 11.35 -2.65 12.35
C SER A 229 10.87 -2.44 13.78
N LYS A 230 10.10 -3.40 14.29
CA LYS A 230 9.67 -3.43 15.68
C LYS A 230 10.77 -3.93 16.61
#